data_89bd779abd44d31fc453409d1c495454
#
_entry.id   89bd779abd44d31fc453409d1c495454
#
_cell.length_a   1.000
_cell.length_b   1.000
_cell.length_c   1.000
_cell.angle_alpha   90.00
_cell.angle_beta   90.00
_cell.angle_gamma   90.00
#
_symmetry.space_group_name_H-M   'P 1'
#
loop_
_entity.id
_entity.type
_entity.pdbx_description
1 polymer ?
#
loop_
_entity_poly.entity_id
_entity_poly.type
_entity_poly.pdbx_seq_one_letter_code
_entity_poly.pdbx_strand_id
1 'polypeptide(L)'
;MGLTACGGAGSTTDAASAEPKETPAPAAKQYTSAELTDLVKQIKAADGSELMVSSIDDVAGQQDPIKELLGSMTIEPAECKDLAMAGASQSIEGSTGATGAKIDAASGIISSVAMVSGVPADTLEKNVQGSENQITTCSSMKMSMAGTTMSMKTEKFDGIGSVPGTLGIKTTMSLPDGQTQSTLMAYAIKGGVLISATASGKAAETGGAAAAGALMDQAAALVK
;
A
#
# COMPACT_ATOMS: atom_id res chain seq x y z
N MET A 1 79.73 -0.59 39.87
CA MET A 1 79.11 0.56 40.51
C MET A 1 77.99 1.12 39.64
N GLY A 2 76.79 1.24 40.19
CA GLY A 2 75.68 2.09 39.76
C GLY A 2 74.75 1.39 38.68
N LEU A 3 73.75 0.74 39.08
CA LEU A 3 72.34 0.97 39.31
C LEU A 3 71.74 2.15 38.50
N THR A 4 70.76 1.90 37.72
CA THR A 4 69.39 2.36 38.00
C THR A 4 68.36 1.79 36.99
N ALA A 5 67.35 1.22 37.57
CA ALA A 5 66.10 0.84 36.92
C ALA A 5 65.24 2.09 36.63
N CYS A 6 64.48 2.09 35.55
CA CYS A 6 63.25 2.83 35.48
C CYS A 6 62.27 2.12 34.56
N GLY A 7 61.16 1.80 35.14
CA GLY A 7 60.04 1.23 34.49
C GLY A 7 59.35 2.18 33.52
N GLY A 8 58.96 1.65 32.40
CA GLY A 8 58.11 2.33 31.42
C GLY A 8 56.72 1.77 31.47
N ALA A 9 55.81 2.56 31.88
CA ALA A 9 54.38 2.28 31.85
C ALA A 9 53.90 2.01 30.44
N GLY A 10 53.27 0.86 30.25
CA GLY A 10 52.55 0.54 29.02
C GLY A 10 51.33 1.45 28.85
N SER A 11 51.38 2.30 27.88
CA SER A 11 50.18 2.97 27.36
C SER A 11 49.40 2.01 26.49
N THR A 12 48.36 1.47 27.02
CA THR A 12 47.32 0.83 26.23
C THR A 12 46.62 1.91 25.41
N THR A 13 46.94 1.99 24.15
CA THR A 13 46.16 2.79 23.20
C THR A 13 44.87 2.06 22.93
N ASP A 14 43.78 2.53 23.57
CA ASP A 14 42.43 2.20 23.18
C ASP A 14 42.25 2.65 21.72
N ALA A 15 42.30 1.71 20.82
CA ALA A 15 41.84 1.91 19.46
C ALA A 15 40.30 1.96 19.52
N ALA A 16 39.76 3.19 19.69
CA ALA A 16 38.37 3.47 19.48
C ALA A 16 38.03 3.03 18.06
N SER A 17 37.32 1.90 17.95
CA SER A 17 36.69 1.47 16.71
C SER A 17 35.71 2.55 16.29
N ALA A 18 36.08 3.38 15.34
CA ALA A 18 35.16 4.32 14.72
C ALA A 18 34.15 3.47 13.94
N GLU A 19 32.93 3.39 14.46
CA GLU A 19 31.79 2.90 13.69
C GLU A 19 31.73 3.67 12.35
N PRO A 20 31.56 2.97 11.23
CA PRO A 20 31.38 3.65 9.94
C PRO A 20 30.12 4.52 10.06
N LYS A 21 30.26 5.83 9.97
CA LYS A 21 29.15 6.74 9.79
C LYS A 21 28.45 6.32 8.52
N GLU A 22 27.29 5.69 8.65
CA GLU A 22 26.41 5.43 7.51
C GLU A 22 26.16 6.77 6.80
N THR A 23 26.59 6.85 5.55
CA THR A 23 26.27 7.96 4.68
C THR A 23 24.75 7.98 4.51
N PRO A 24 24.04 9.07 4.85
CA PRO A 24 22.60 9.12 4.66
C PRO A 24 22.25 8.73 3.21
N ALA A 25 21.35 7.79 3.03
CA ALA A 25 20.85 7.44 1.71
C ALA A 25 20.32 8.72 1.02
N PRO A 26 20.54 8.88 -0.29
CA PRO A 26 20.01 10.02 -1.04
C PRO A 26 18.52 10.16 -0.75
N ALA A 27 18.05 11.36 -0.45
CA ALA A 27 16.62 11.62 -0.23
C ALA A 27 15.84 11.15 -1.46
N ALA A 28 14.81 10.34 -1.24
CA ALA A 28 13.94 9.86 -2.31
C ALA A 28 13.30 11.04 -3.06
N LYS A 29 13.14 10.90 -4.37
CA LYS A 29 12.53 11.94 -5.19
C LYS A 29 11.09 12.18 -4.72
N GLN A 30 10.76 13.44 -4.49
CA GLN A 30 9.38 13.85 -4.25
C GLN A 30 8.71 14.16 -5.59
N TYR A 31 7.58 13.53 -5.85
CA TYR A 31 6.80 13.74 -7.08
C TYR A 31 5.61 14.65 -6.78
N THR A 32 5.31 15.57 -7.67
CA THR A 32 4.08 16.37 -7.64
C THR A 32 2.88 15.56 -8.15
N SER A 33 1.64 15.99 -7.84
CA SER A 33 0.42 15.35 -8.37
C SER A 33 0.41 15.34 -9.91
N ALA A 34 0.92 16.38 -10.57
CA ALA A 34 1.01 16.44 -12.03
C ALA A 34 1.99 15.40 -12.58
N GLU A 35 3.20 15.27 -11.99
CA GLU A 35 4.17 14.26 -12.40
C GLU A 35 3.60 12.85 -12.20
N LEU A 36 2.96 12.56 -11.07
CA LEU A 36 2.34 11.25 -10.83
C LEU A 36 1.19 10.99 -11.80
N THR A 37 0.38 11.99 -12.12
CA THR A 37 -0.68 11.88 -13.13
C THR A 37 -0.09 11.49 -14.50
N ASP A 38 1.03 12.09 -14.89
CA ASP A 38 1.68 11.78 -16.16
C ASP A 38 2.35 10.39 -16.16
N LEU A 39 2.80 9.90 -15.01
CA LEU A 39 3.25 8.51 -14.87
C LEU A 39 2.07 7.54 -15.00
N VAL A 40 0.97 7.78 -14.29
CA VAL A 40 -0.21 6.90 -14.32
C VAL A 40 -0.84 6.82 -15.71
N LYS A 41 -0.83 7.90 -16.51
CA LYS A 41 -1.28 7.89 -17.92
C LYS A 41 -0.50 6.93 -18.81
N GLN A 42 0.74 6.58 -18.45
CA GLN A 42 1.57 5.65 -19.22
C GLN A 42 1.24 4.18 -18.91
N ILE A 43 0.52 3.92 -17.81
CA ILE A 43 0.13 2.59 -17.40
C ILE A 43 -1.06 2.14 -18.23
N LYS A 44 -1.03 0.90 -18.68
CA LYS A 44 -2.11 0.29 -19.48
C LYS A 44 -2.78 -0.83 -18.72
N ALA A 45 -4.07 -0.97 -18.92
CA ALA A 45 -4.81 -2.13 -18.45
C ALA A 45 -4.34 -3.42 -19.13
N ALA A 46 -4.76 -4.58 -18.64
CA ALA A 46 -4.35 -5.88 -19.17
C ALA A 46 -4.71 -6.07 -20.66
N ASP A 47 -5.75 -5.42 -21.14
CA ASP A 47 -6.17 -5.39 -22.54
C ASP A 47 -5.43 -4.36 -23.42
N GLY A 48 -4.43 -3.67 -22.85
CA GLY A 48 -3.65 -2.60 -23.51
C GLY A 48 -4.36 -1.25 -23.58
N SER A 49 -5.60 -1.14 -23.07
CA SER A 49 -6.35 0.13 -23.07
C SER A 49 -5.83 1.10 -22.00
N GLU A 50 -6.22 2.36 -22.16
CA GLU A 50 -5.88 3.42 -21.20
C GLU A 50 -6.73 3.33 -19.93
N LEU A 51 -6.13 3.77 -18.82
CA LEU A 51 -6.84 3.96 -17.57
C LEU A 51 -7.53 5.33 -17.57
N MET A 52 -8.65 5.43 -16.87
CA MET A 52 -9.22 6.71 -16.47
C MET A 52 -8.36 7.26 -15.32
N VAL A 53 -7.70 8.38 -15.56
CA VAL A 53 -6.72 8.94 -14.62
C VAL A 53 -7.28 10.19 -13.95
N SER A 54 -7.11 10.29 -12.63
CA SER A 54 -7.46 11.43 -11.79
C SER A 54 -6.33 11.73 -10.81
N SER A 55 -6.17 13.00 -10.42
CA SER A 55 -5.34 13.33 -9.26
C SER A 55 -6.07 12.91 -7.96
N ILE A 56 -5.30 12.68 -6.90
CA ILE A 56 -5.92 12.43 -5.58
C ILE A 56 -6.69 13.66 -5.11
N ASP A 57 -6.24 14.86 -5.45
CA ASP A 57 -6.90 16.11 -5.08
C ASP A 57 -8.32 16.21 -5.69
N ASP A 58 -8.50 15.76 -6.94
CA ASP A 58 -9.80 15.74 -7.62
C ASP A 58 -10.78 14.74 -6.97
N VAL A 59 -10.26 13.68 -6.35
CA VAL A 59 -11.08 12.62 -5.72
C VAL A 59 -11.36 12.93 -4.26
N ALA A 60 -10.53 13.71 -3.60
CA ALA A 60 -10.65 14.02 -2.17
C ALA A 60 -12.01 14.64 -1.82
N GLY A 61 -12.53 15.53 -2.66
CA GLY A 61 -13.86 16.15 -2.47
C GLY A 61 -15.04 15.18 -2.59
N GLN A 62 -14.85 13.99 -3.14
CA GLN A 62 -15.91 12.98 -3.31
C GLN A 62 -15.91 11.92 -2.19
N GLN A 63 -14.99 12.00 -1.23
CA GLN A 63 -14.84 10.99 -0.19
C GLN A 63 -15.81 11.17 0.99
N ASP A 64 -16.35 12.36 1.20
CA ASP A 64 -17.21 12.64 2.37
C ASP A 64 -18.47 11.77 2.40
N PRO A 65 -19.23 11.57 1.30
CA PRO A 65 -20.37 10.67 1.29
C PRO A 65 -20.00 9.22 1.59
N ILE A 66 -18.82 8.79 1.16
CA ILE A 66 -18.32 7.42 1.41
C ILE A 66 -17.97 7.26 2.90
N LYS A 67 -17.32 8.27 3.50
CA LYS A 67 -17.00 8.27 4.94
C LYS A 67 -18.25 8.25 5.79
N GLU A 68 -19.27 9.02 5.42
CA GLU A 68 -20.56 9.04 6.11
C GLU A 68 -21.26 7.67 6.04
N LEU A 69 -21.30 7.07 4.85
CA LEU A 69 -21.84 5.73 4.64
C LEU A 69 -21.12 4.69 5.52
N LEU A 70 -19.79 4.65 5.46
CA LEU A 70 -18.98 3.75 6.28
C LEU A 70 -19.13 4.03 7.77
N GLY A 71 -19.26 5.30 8.17
CA GLY A 71 -19.52 5.69 9.55
C GLY A 71 -20.82 5.12 10.11
N SER A 72 -21.84 4.94 9.25
CA SER A 72 -23.14 4.37 9.60
C SER A 72 -23.13 2.84 9.70
N MET A 73 -22.07 2.16 9.23
CA MET A 73 -21.94 0.71 9.28
C MET A 73 -21.54 0.22 10.67
N THR A 74 -22.13 -0.88 11.08
CA THR A 74 -21.67 -1.66 12.23
C THR A 74 -20.68 -2.70 11.76
N ILE A 75 -19.50 -2.75 12.38
CA ILE A 75 -18.42 -3.69 12.06
C ILE A 75 -18.11 -4.49 13.31
N GLU A 76 -18.07 -5.80 13.18
CA GLU A 76 -17.74 -6.76 14.22
C GLU A 76 -16.55 -7.62 13.79
N PRO A 77 -15.50 -7.76 14.63
CA PRO A 77 -15.33 -7.08 15.92
C PRO A 77 -15.07 -5.57 15.76
N ALA A 78 -15.43 -4.79 16.80
CA ALA A 78 -15.41 -3.32 16.75
C ALA A 78 -14.01 -2.74 16.50
N GLU A 79 -12.97 -3.39 16.98
CA GLU A 79 -11.57 -3.03 16.74
C GLU A 79 -11.18 -3.04 15.26
N CYS A 80 -11.95 -3.73 14.41
CA CYS A 80 -11.70 -3.82 12.98
C CYS A 80 -12.35 -2.67 12.17
N LYS A 81 -13.07 -1.77 12.83
CA LYS A 81 -13.69 -0.63 12.17
C LYS A 81 -12.64 0.28 11.53
N ASP A 82 -11.52 0.50 12.20
CA ASP A 82 -10.45 1.35 11.69
C ASP A 82 -9.79 0.76 10.42
N LEU A 83 -9.65 -0.57 10.35
CA LEU A 83 -9.17 -1.23 9.14
C LEU A 83 -10.14 -1.06 7.97
N ALA A 84 -11.42 -1.25 8.20
CA ALA A 84 -12.43 -1.09 7.17
C ALA A 84 -12.52 0.37 6.67
N MET A 85 -12.30 1.33 7.57
CA MET A 85 -12.26 2.76 7.25
C MET A 85 -10.95 3.19 6.56
N ALA A 86 -9.82 2.59 6.92
CA ALA A 86 -8.51 2.92 6.35
C ALA A 86 -8.45 2.66 4.84
N GLY A 87 -9.10 1.61 4.36
CA GLY A 87 -9.22 1.33 2.93
C GLY A 87 -9.96 2.43 2.13
N ALA A 88 -10.82 3.18 2.81
CA ALA A 88 -11.59 4.29 2.21
C ALA A 88 -10.90 5.66 2.37
N SER A 89 -9.89 5.77 3.22
CA SER A 89 -9.26 7.05 3.59
C SER A 89 -7.78 7.05 3.24
N GLN A 90 -7.41 6.79 1.99
CA GLN A 90 -5.99 6.75 1.57
C GLN A 90 -5.34 8.13 1.38
N SER A 91 -5.97 9.22 1.81
CA SER A 91 -5.31 10.52 1.81
C SER A 91 -4.44 10.67 3.06
N ILE A 92 -3.14 10.54 2.91
CA ILE A 92 -2.16 10.90 3.94
C ILE A 92 -1.97 12.42 3.85
N GLU A 93 -2.13 13.12 4.97
CA GLU A 93 -1.98 14.59 5.00
C GLU A 93 -0.62 15.01 4.43
N GLY A 94 -0.64 15.99 3.52
CA GLY A 94 0.56 16.48 2.83
C GLY A 94 1.05 15.59 1.69
N SER A 95 0.38 14.47 1.39
CA SER A 95 0.74 13.64 0.24
C SER A 95 0.25 14.25 -1.07
N THR A 96 0.98 13.93 -2.13
CA THR A 96 0.59 14.14 -3.53
C THR A 96 0.29 12.80 -4.17
N GLY A 97 -0.60 12.74 -5.16
CA GLY A 97 -0.90 11.45 -5.74
C GLY A 97 -1.74 11.51 -7.01
N ALA A 98 -1.77 10.36 -7.68
CA ALA A 98 -2.63 10.13 -8.83
C ALA A 98 -3.15 8.69 -8.80
N THR A 99 -4.33 8.49 -9.36
CA THR A 99 -4.97 7.18 -9.50
C THR A 99 -5.40 6.97 -10.94
N GLY A 100 -5.36 5.72 -11.37
CA GLY A 100 -5.90 5.30 -12.65
C GLY A 100 -6.77 4.06 -12.46
N ALA A 101 -7.92 4.01 -13.10
CA ALA A 101 -8.85 2.89 -12.97
C ALA A 101 -9.41 2.46 -14.33
N LYS A 102 -9.78 1.18 -14.42
CA LYS A 102 -10.42 0.58 -15.58
C LYS A 102 -11.43 -0.46 -15.16
N ILE A 103 -12.56 -0.46 -15.84
CA ILE A 103 -13.54 -1.54 -15.78
C ILE A 103 -13.36 -2.38 -17.05
N ASP A 104 -13.02 -3.63 -16.89
CA ASP A 104 -13.02 -4.60 -17.98
C ASP A 104 -14.45 -5.14 -18.17
N ALA A 105 -15.08 -4.74 -19.25
CA ALA A 105 -16.45 -5.11 -19.56
C ALA A 105 -16.63 -6.62 -19.84
N ALA A 106 -15.56 -7.31 -20.26
CA ALA A 106 -15.63 -8.74 -20.58
C ALA A 106 -15.60 -9.61 -19.31
N SER A 107 -14.72 -9.29 -18.37
CA SER A 107 -14.57 -10.03 -17.11
C SER A 107 -15.37 -9.43 -15.95
N GLY A 108 -15.77 -8.16 -16.04
CA GLY A 108 -16.35 -7.41 -14.94
C GLY A 108 -15.35 -7.09 -13.83
N ILE A 109 -14.05 -7.23 -14.08
CA ILE A 109 -13.00 -6.84 -13.14
C ILE A 109 -12.84 -5.32 -13.18
N ILE A 110 -12.87 -4.70 -12.02
CA ILE A 110 -12.47 -3.32 -11.81
C ILE A 110 -11.03 -3.35 -11.33
N SER A 111 -10.11 -2.81 -12.10
CA SER A 111 -8.70 -2.70 -11.71
C SER A 111 -8.31 -1.23 -11.54
N SER A 112 -7.46 -0.96 -10.56
CA SER A 112 -6.95 0.38 -10.32
C SER A 112 -5.52 0.35 -9.81
N VAL A 113 -4.81 1.45 -10.04
CA VAL A 113 -3.50 1.72 -9.49
C VAL A 113 -3.48 3.13 -8.91
N ALA A 114 -2.86 3.30 -7.76
CA ALA A 114 -2.58 4.63 -7.20
C ALA A 114 -1.10 4.74 -6.87
N MET A 115 -0.57 5.94 -7.06
CA MET A 115 0.80 6.32 -6.74
C MET A 115 0.76 7.52 -5.80
N VAL A 116 1.41 7.42 -4.64
CA VAL A 116 1.43 8.45 -3.60
C VAL A 116 2.87 8.80 -3.25
N SER A 117 3.18 10.09 -3.19
CA SER A 117 4.47 10.66 -2.82
C SER A 117 4.29 11.81 -1.84
N GLY A 118 5.38 12.45 -1.42
CA GLY A 118 5.32 13.57 -0.49
C GLY A 118 5.30 13.16 0.99
N VAL A 119 5.35 11.86 1.27
CA VAL A 119 5.32 11.31 2.63
C VAL A 119 6.71 10.75 2.98
N PRO A 120 7.22 10.95 4.19
CA PRO A 120 8.47 10.34 4.65
C PRO A 120 8.44 8.81 4.52
N ALA A 121 9.57 8.22 4.11
CA ALA A 121 9.66 6.78 3.84
C ALA A 121 9.30 5.92 5.06
N ASP A 122 9.74 6.33 6.25
CA ASP A 122 9.41 5.65 7.51
C ASP A 122 7.91 5.66 7.84
N THR A 123 7.20 6.71 7.43
CA THR A 123 5.75 6.81 7.57
C THR A 123 5.04 5.87 6.60
N LEU A 124 5.52 5.77 5.35
CA LEU A 124 5.00 4.82 4.37
C LEU A 124 5.20 3.37 4.84
N GLU A 125 6.39 3.04 5.33
CA GLU A 125 6.71 1.70 5.87
C GLU A 125 5.83 1.35 7.07
N LYS A 126 5.66 2.27 8.02
CA LYS A 126 4.77 2.07 9.17
C LYS A 126 3.32 1.83 8.75
N ASN A 127 2.84 2.53 7.73
CA ASN A 127 1.49 2.34 7.21
C ASN A 127 1.31 0.94 6.59
N VAL A 128 2.29 0.48 5.80
CA VAL A 128 2.26 -0.87 5.22
C VAL A 128 2.33 -1.94 6.32
N GLN A 129 3.23 -1.80 7.29
CA GLN A 129 3.34 -2.70 8.45
C GLN A 129 2.07 -2.69 9.32
N GLY A 130 1.47 -1.51 9.51
CA GLY A 130 0.20 -1.37 10.21
C GLY A 130 -0.91 -2.15 9.51
N SER A 131 -1.00 -2.06 8.19
CA SER A 131 -1.95 -2.83 7.39
C SER A 131 -1.71 -4.34 7.53
N GLU A 132 -0.47 -4.78 7.53
CA GLU A 132 -0.10 -6.19 7.73
C GLU A 132 -0.55 -6.73 9.11
N ASN A 133 -0.32 -5.97 10.17
CA ASN A 133 -0.76 -6.33 11.52
C ASN A 133 -2.27 -6.35 11.64
N GLN A 134 -2.97 -5.38 11.04
CA GLN A 134 -4.43 -5.32 11.04
C GLN A 134 -5.05 -6.50 10.32
N ILE A 135 -4.48 -6.97 9.20
CA ILE A 135 -4.96 -8.17 8.48
C ILE A 135 -4.95 -9.37 9.40
N THR A 136 -3.90 -9.55 10.20
CA THR A 136 -3.78 -10.67 11.13
C THR A 136 -4.86 -10.59 12.22
N THR A 137 -5.11 -9.42 12.77
CA THR A 137 -6.09 -9.18 13.83
C THR A 137 -7.53 -9.25 13.31
N CYS A 138 -7.76 -8.73 12.08
CA CYS A 138 -9.08 -8.58 11.47
C CYS A 138 -9.28 -9.50 10.26
N SER A 139 -8.77 -10.73 10.35
CA SER A 139 -8.88 -11.71 9.27
C SER A 139 -10.33 -12.10 8.92
N SER A 140 -11.27 -11.89 9.83
CA SER A 140 -12.70 -12.14 9.62
C SER A 140 -13.53 -11.06 10.29
N MET A 141 -14.41 -10.44 9.52
CA MET A 141 -15.28 -9.36 10.00
C MET A 141 -16.70 -9.55 9.51
N LYS A 142 -17.67 -9.05 10.28
CA LYS A 142 -19.06 -8.88 9.84
C LYS A 142 -19.35 -7.41 9.71
N MET A 143 -19.98 -7.03 8.63
CA MET A 143 -20.43 -5.67 8.38
C MET A 143 -21.94 -5.67 8.24
N SER A 144 -22.59 -4.79 8.98
CA SER A 144 -24.06 -4.66 8.94
C SER A 144 -24.42 -3.23 8.57
N MET A 145 -25.32 -3.08 7.60
CA MET A 145 -25.87 -1.81 7.14
C MET A 145 -27.34 -1.99 6.79
N ALA A 146 -28.21 -1.13 7.33
CA ALA A 146 -29.65 -1.15 7.05
C ALA A 146 -30.31 -2.55 7.20
N GLY A 147 -29.88 -3.32 8.20
CA GLY A 147 -30.41 -4.67 8.46
C GLY A 147 -29.84 -5.78 7.58
N THR A 148 -28.95 -5.46 6.67
CA THR A 148 -28.22 -6.43 5.82
C THR A 148 -26.86 -6.71 6.43
N THR A 149 -26.54 -7.98 6.67
CA THR A 149 -25.22 -8.40 7.17
C THR A 149 -24.44 -9.11 6.09
N MET A 150 -23.19 -8.68 5.91
CA MET A 150 -22.20 -9.29 5.03
C MET A 150 -21.03 -9.78 5.87
N SER A 151 -20.39 -10.88 5.46
CA SER A 151 -19.15 -11.32 6.07
C SER A 151 -17.97 -11.05 5.15
N MET A 152 -16.86 -10.63 5.74
CA MET A 152 -15.62 -10.34 5.04
C MET A 152 -14.49 -11.15 5.64
N LYS A 153 -13.72 -11.83 4.79
CA LYS A 153 -12.47 -12.51 5.16
C LYS A 153 -11.31 -11.82 4.46
N THR A 154 -10.29 -11.49 5.23
CA THR A 154 -9.06 -10.87 4.71
C THR A 154 -7.87 -11.76 5.04
N GLU A 155 -7.01 -11.98 4.07
CA GLU A 155 -5.81 -12.81 4.21
C GLU A 155 -4.65 -12.22 3.41
N LYS A 156 -3.42 -12.51 3.85
CA LYS A 156 -2.25 -12.21 3.01
C LYS A 156 -2.31 -13.07 1.75
N PHE A 157 -1.87 -12.49 0.66
CA PHE A 157 -1.88 -13.15 -0.64
C PHE A 157 -0.59 -12.85 -1.38
N ASP A 158 0.19 -13.88 -1.67
CA ASP A 158 1.44 -13.77 -2.41
C ASP A 158 1.19 -13.80 -3.92
N GLY A 159 2.11 -13.23 -4.70
CA GLY A 159 2.09 -13.32 -6.15
C GLY A 159 1.29 -12.23 -6.87
N ILE A 160 1.08 -11.07 -6.24
CA ILE A 160 0.58 -9.88 -6.91
C ILE A 160 1.76 -9.01 -7.32
N GLY A 161 2.12 -9.03 -8.60
CA GLY A 161 3.26 -8.29 -9.12
C GLY A 161 4.62 -8.92 -8.75
N SER A 162 5.69 -8.30 -9.23
CA SER A 162 7.07 -8.76 -9.06
C SER A 162 7.95 -7.80 -8.24
N VAL A 163 7.37 -6.73 -7.71
CA VAL A 163 8.11 -5.72 -6.93
C VAL A 163 8.52 -6.32 -5.57
N PRO A 164 9.82 -6.30 -5.23
CA PRO A 164 10.28 -6.81 -3.94
C PRO A 164 9.63 -6.07 -2.76
N GLY A 165 9.26 -6.82 -1.72
CA GLY A 165 8.62 -6.27 -0.53
C GLY A 165 7.14 -5.93 -0.71
N THR A 166 6.50 -6.38 -1.79
CA THR A 166 5.07 -6.19 -1.99
C THR A 166 4.26 -6.92 -0.91
N LEU A 167 3.39 -6.18 -0.22
CA LEU A 167 2.35 -6.73 0.63
C LEU A 167 1.09 -6.97 -0.20
N GLY A 168 0.78 -8.22 -0.48
CA GLY A 168 -0.46 -8.62 -1.15
C GLY A 168 -1.53 -9.01 -0.14
N ILE A 169 -2.77 -8.65 -0.45
CA ILE A 169 -3.96 -8.85 0.39
C ILE A 169 -5.09 -9.37 -0.50
N LYS A 170 -5.74 -10.42 -0.04
CA LYS A 170 -7.00 -10.88 -0.62
C LYS A 170 -8.13 -10.67 0.39
N THR A 171 -9.17 -9.98 -0.02
CA THR A 171 -10.42 -9.84 0.73
C THR A 171 -11.54 -10.52 -0.02
N THR A 172 -12.26 -11.41 0.65
CA THR A 172 -13.45 -12.08 0.12
C THR A 172 -14.66 -11.62 0.91
N MET A 173 -15.62 -11.04 0.22
CA MET A 173 -16.90 -10.60 0.79
C MET A 173 -17.97 -11.61 0.41
N SER A 174 -18.70 -12.11 1.39
CA SER A 174 -19.87 -12.97 1.20
C SER A 174 -21.14 -12.15 1.41
N LEU A 175 -21.99 -12.11 0.39
CA LEU A 175 -23.25 -11.40 0.37
C LEU A 175 -24.38 -12.28 0.94
N PRO A 176 -25.51 -11.70 1.39
CA PRO A 176 -26.63 -12.46 1.96
C PRO A 176 -27.26 -13.47 1.00
N ASP A 177 -27.15 -13.22 -0.30
CA ASP A 177 -27.66 -14.10 -1.36
C ASP A 177 -26.73 -15.29 -1.68
N GLY A 178 -25.65 -15.44 -0.90
CA GLY A 178 -24.63 -16.49 -1.08
C GLY A 178 -23.60 -16.17 -2.17
N GLN A 179 -23.69 -15.02 -2.84
CA GLN A 179 -22.65 -14.61 -3.78
C GLN A 179 -21.40 -14.14 -3.05
N THR A 180 -20.25 -14.35 -3.69
CA THR A 180 -18.97 -13.86 -3.19
C THR A 180 -18.35 -12.87 -4.16
N GLN A 181 -17.69 -11.88 -3.61
CA GLN A 181 -16.84 -10.93 -4.35
C GLN A 181 -15.45 -10.94 -3.77
N SER A 182 -14.45 -10.99 -4.63
CA SER A 182 -13.05 -10.92 -4.21
C SER A 182 -12.45 -9.57 -4.59
N THR A 183 -11.60 -9.06 -3.70
CA THR A 183 -10.74 -7.93 -3.96
C THR A 183 -9.31 -8.35 -3.66
N LEU A 184 -8.44 -8.21 -4.64
CA LEU A 184 -7.00 -8.38 -4.50
C LEU A 184 -6.36 -7.01 -4.51
N MET A 185 -5.49 -6.77 -3.55
CA MET A 185 -4.81 -5.49 -3.34
C MET A 185 -3.34 -5.75 -3.07
N ALA A 186 -2.49 -4.91 -3.59
CA ALA A 186 -1.06 -4.96 -3.33
C ALA A 186 -0.52 -3.57 -3.01
N TYR A 187 0.45 -3.52 -2.10
CA TYR A 187 1.19 -2.32 -1.72
C TYR A 187 2.68 -2.57 -1.89
N ALA A 188 3.37 -1.64 -2.51
CA ALA A 188 4.82 -1.63 -2.59
C ALA A 188 5.35 -0.19 -2.44
N ILE A 189 6.56 -0.06 -1.86
CA ILE A 189 7.25 1.22 -1.78
C ILE A 189 8.46 1.15 -2.69
N LYS A 190 8.58 2.12 -3.60
CA LYS A 190 9.73 2.24 -4.48
C LYS A 190 10.11 3.71 -4.68
N GLY A 191 11.39 4.05 -4.47
CA GLY A 191 11.89 5.40 -4.68
C GLY A 191 11.13 6.50 -3.92
N GLY A 192 10.59 6.19 -2.72
CA GLY A 192 9.79 7.14 -1.92
C GLY A 192 8.34 7.31 -2.42
N VAL A 193 7.89 6.44 -3.33
CA VAL A 193 6.51 6.38 -3.80
C VAL A 193 5.85 5.12 -3.26
N LEU A 194 4.71 5.27 -2.59
CA LEU A 194 3.80 4.17 -2.28
C LEU A 194 2.97 3.89 -3.53
N ILE A 195 3.04 2.66 -4.00
CA ILE A 195 2.25 2.16 -5.11
C ILE A 195 1.22 1.20 -4.54
N SER A 196 -0.04 1.40 -4.85
CA SER A 196 -1.10 0.44 -4.56
C SER A 196 -1.78 0.02 -5.86
N ALA A 197 -2.03 -1.28 -6.01
CA ALA A 197 -2.76 -1.82 -7.14
C ALA A 197 -3.90 -2.71 -6.62
N THR A 198 -5.07 -2.59 -7.24
CA THR A 198 -6.27 -3.31 -6.79
C THR A 198 -6.99 -3.92 -7.98
N ALA A 199 -7.55 -5.09 -7.78
CA ALA A 199 -8.50 -5.70 -8.70
C ALA A 199 -9.68 -6.27 -7.90
N SER A 200 -10.91 -5.93 -8.28
CA SER A 200 -12.13 -6.33 -7.58
C SER A 200 -13.21 -6.80 -8.56
N GLY A 201 -14.16 -7.58 -8.05
CA GLY A 201 -15.30 -8.08 -8.81
C GLY A 201 -15.42 -9.61 -8.75
N LYS A 202 -16.45 -10.16 -9.38
CA LYS A 202 -16.71 -11.62 -9.36
C LYS A 202 -15.57 -12.43 -9.97
N ALA A 203 -14.99 -11.95 -11.08
CA ALA A 203 -13.88 -12.63 -11.75
C ALA A 203 -12.51 -12.31 -11.14
N ALA A 204 -12.42 -11.44 -10.12
CA ALA A 204 -11.16 -11.12 -9.46
C ALA A 204 -10.55 -12.34 -8.74
N GLU A 205 -11.36 -13.33 -8.35
CA GLU A 205 -10.88 -14.59 -7.79
C GLU A 205 -9.85 -15.28 -8.69
N THR A 206 -10.08 -15.29 -10.00
CA THR A 206 -9.25 -16.01 -10.98
C THR A 206 -8.30 -15.10 -11.77
N GLY A 207 -8.67 -13.85 -12.04
CA GLY A 207 -7.89 -12.93 -12.88
C GLY A 207 -7.34 -11.72 -12.16
N GLY A 208 -7.79 -11.45 -10.95
CA GLY A 208 -7.46 -10.22 -10.23
C GLY A 208 -5.99 -10.08 -9.86
N ALA A 209 -5.33 -11.17 -9.49
CA ALA A 209 -3.90 -11.14 -9.16
C ALA A 209 -3.05 -10.70 -10.36
N ALA A 210 -3.34 -11.24 -11.54
CA ALA A 210 -2.65 -10.86 -12.76
C ALA A 210 -2.95 -9.40 -13.15
N ALA A 211 -4.21 -8.97 -13.03
CA ALA A 211 -4.61 -7.61 -13.38
C ALA A 211 -3.95 -6.57 -12.43
N ALA A 212 -4.03 -6.78 -11.12
CA ALA A 212 -3.39 -5.89 -10.15
C ALA A 212 -1.86 -5.93 -10.26
N GLY A 213 -1.28 -7.12 -10.44
CA GLY A 213 0.16 -7.31 -10.59
C GLY A 213 0.73 -6.58 -11.80
N ALA A 214 0.06 -6.66 -12.95
CA ALA A 214 0.48 -5.95 -14.15
C ALA A 214 0.48 -4.42 -13.97
N LEU A 215 -0.49 -3.87 -13.25
CA LEU A 215 -0.53 -2.44 -12.93
C LEU A 215 0.59 -2.05 -11.95
N MET A 216 0.82 -2.87 -10.92
CA MET A 216 1.89 -2.68 -9.93
C MET A 216 3.26 -2.63 -10.60
N ASP A 217 3.56 -3.62 -11.45
CA ASP A 217 4.86 -3.75 -12.09
C ASP A 217 5.13 -2.59 -13.06
N GLN A 218 4.12 -2.18 -13.84
CA GLN A 218 4.24 -1.02 -14.72
C GLN A 218 4.48 0.26 -13.92
N ALA A 219 3.69 0.49 -12.85
CA ALA A 219 3.86 1.66 -11.99
C ALA A 219 5.26 1.71 -11.39
N ALA A 220 5.74 0.58 -10.86
CA ALA A 220 7.07 0.49 -10.28
C ALA A 220 8.18 0.72 -11.31
N ALA A 221 8.02 0.30 -12.55
CA ALA A 221 9.01 0.53 -13.62
C ALA A 221 9.19 2.01 -13.97
N LEU A 222 8.16 2.84 -13.74
CA LEU A 222 8.16 4.27 -14.03
C LEU A 222 8.81 5.11 -12.91
N VAL A 223 8.89 4.59 -11.68
CA VAL A 223 9.52 5.28 -10.54
C VAL A 223 11.04 5.14 -10.63
N LYS A 224 11.73 6.30 -10.61
CA LYS A 224 13.19 6.41 -10.73
C LYS A 224 13.82 6.79 -9.39
#